data_a43a81ae2fa3754140ad7d1a690e698d
#
_entry.id   a43a81ae2fa3754140ad7d1a690e698d
#
_cell.length_a   1.000
_cell.length_b   1.000
_cell.length_c   1.000
_cell.angle_alpha   90.00
_cell.angle_beta   90.00
_cell.angle_gamma   90.00
#
_symmetry.space_group_name_H-M   'P 1'
#
loop_
_entity.id
_entity.type
_entity.pdbx_description
1 polymer ?
#
loop_
_entity_poly.entity_id
_entity_poly.type
_entity_poly.pdbx_seq_one_letter_code
_entity_poly.pdbx_strand_id
1 'polypeptide(L)'
;MLSWPQLNRLTSGSGRVPQMSQPENDLAVLLRTMQPELHPGAFAFVSLPADADVSLSEVIATFREAEGLTVVASEETVARRGWPVLFRAAWITLTVHSDLAAVGLTAAFARALGAAGISCNVMAAAYHDHIFVPFDDGPRALDALVALQRDAMRG
;
A
#
# COMPACT_ATOMS: atom_id res chain seq x y z
N MET A 1 16.67 -14.87 -24.19
CA MET A 1 16.07 -13.68 -23.58
C MET A 1 14.83 -13.34 -24.40
N LEU A 2 13.64 -13.73 -23.94
CA LEU A 2 12.38 -13.50 -24.66
C LEU A 2 11.91 -12.08 -24.42
N SER A 3 11.48 -11.36 -25.47
CA SER A 3 10.98 -10.01 -25.36
C SER A 3 9.59 -9.99 -24.73
N TRP A 4 9.26 -8.91 -23.99
CA TRP A 4 8.01 -8.69 -23.27
C TRP A 4 6.71 -9.05 -24.03
N PRO A 5 6.59 -8.87 -25.36
CA PRO A 5 5.40 -9.28 -26.12
C PRO A 5 5.21 -10.78 -26.29
N GLN A 6 6.21 -11.63 -25.99
CA GLN A 6 6.13 -13.08 -26.20
C GLN A 6 5.62 -13.85 -24.97
N LEU A 7 5.62 -13.23 -23.79
CA LEU A 7 5.10 -13.82 -22.55
C LEU A 7 3.57 -13.87 -22.49
N ASN A 8 2.88 -13.09 -23.31
CA ASN A 8 1.43 -12.94 -23.27
C ASN A 8 0.65 -14.03 -24.06
N ARG A 9 1.32 -15.06 -24.60
CA ARG A 9 0.67 -16.11 -25.42
C ARG A 9 0.53 -17.48 -24.73
N LEU A 10 0.89 -17.60 -23.47
CA LEU A 10 0.90 -18.89 -22.78
C LEU A 10 -0.21 -19.11 -21.75
N THR A 11 -1.19 -18.21 -21.66
CA THR A 11 -2.31 -18.38 -20.74
C THR A 11 -3.65 -18.33 -21.46
N SER A 12 -3.95 -19.31 -22.31
CA SER A 12 -5.33 -19.63 -22.71
C SER A 12 -5.95 -20.62 -21.73
N GLY A 13 -6.03 -20.23 -20.47
CA GLY A 13 -6.86 -20.87 -19.46
C GLY A 13 -8.07 -19.98 -19.22
N SER A 14 -9.29 -20.47 -19.50
CA SER A 14 -10.58 -19.78 -19.33
C SER A 14 -10.94 -19.55 -17.84
N GLY A 15 -10.08 -18.91 -17.10
CA GLY A 15 -10.41 -18.30 -15.82
C GLY A 15 -10.97 -16.92 -16.11
N ARG A 16 -12.26 -16.71 -15.92
CA ARG A 16 -12.89 -15.40 -15.94
C ARG A 16 -12.21 -14.55 -14.88
N VAL A 17 -11.28 -13.68 -15.28
CA VAL A 17 -10.80 -12.60 -14.43
C VAL A 17 -12.05 -11.79 -14.06
N PRO A 18 -12.33 -11.53 -12.76
CA PRO A 18 -13.45 -10.67 -12.40
C PRO A 18 -13.34 -9.39 -13.21
N GLN A 19 -14.44 -8.97 -13.83
CA GLN A 19 -14.50 -7.73 -14.60
C GLN A 19 -14.38 -6.60 -13.58
N MET A 20 -13.15 -6.15 -13.32
CA MET A 20 -12.87 -5.07 -12.41
C MET A 20 -13.35 -3.77 -13.05
N SER A 21 -13.94 -2.89 -12.26
CA SER A 21 -14.28 -1.54 -12.68
C SER A 21 -13.07 -0.88 -13.32
N GLN A 22 -13.28 -0.07 -14.37
CA GLN A 22 -12.20 0.74 -14.94
C GLN A 22 -11.54 1.57 -13.82
N PRO A 23 -10.20 1.71 -13.81
CA PRO A 23 -9.54 2.54 -12.83
C PRO A 23 -9.97 3.99 -12.97
N GLU A 24 -10.20 4.66 -11.83
CA GLU A 24 -10.64 6.05 -11.75
C GLU A 24 -9.41 6.98 -11.75
N ASN A 25 -9.48 8.10 -12.42
CA ASN A 25 -8.42 9.10 -12.48
C ASN A 25 -8.90 10.52 -12.09
N ASP A 26 -10.20 10.76 -11.91
CA ASP A 26 -10.72 12.03 -11.41
C ASP A 26 -10.48 12.14 -9.90
N LEU A 27 -9.63 13.09 -9.50
CA LEU A 27 -9.26 13.30 -8.10
C LEU A 27 -10.46 13.54 -7.18
N ALA A 28 -11.46 14.28 -7.65
CA ALA A 28 -12.63 14.58 -6.83
C ALA A 28 -13.49 13.32 -6.61
N VAL A 29 -13.58 12.45 -7.61
CA VAL A 29 -14.23 11.14 -7.48
C VAL A 29 -13.43 10.24 -6.56
N LEU A 30 -12.11 10.15 -6.74
CA LEU A 30 -11.22 9.34 -5.91
C LEU A 30 -11.34 9.73 -4.42
N LEU A 31 -11.28 11.02 -4.10
CA LEU A 31 -11.38 11.50 -2.72
C LEU A 31 -12.75 11.21 -2.09
N ARG A 32 -13.84 11.32 -2.85
CA ARG A 32 -15.18 11.02 -2.35
C ARG A 32 -15.45 9.53 -2.14
N THR A 33 -14.82 8.69 -2.96
CA THR A 33 -15.11 7.25 -2.99
C THR A 33 -14.06 6.39 -2.29
N MET A 34 -12.87 6.94 -1.97
CA MET A 34 -11.86 6.22 -1.21
C MET A 34 -12.43 5.79 0.15
N GLN A 35 -12.13 4.57 0.57
CA GLN A 35 -12.50 4.07 1.88
C GLN A 35 -11.22 3.67 2.62
N PRO A 36 -10.79 4.45 3.60
CA PRO A 36 -9.64 4.08 4.42
C PRO A 36 -10.00 2.89 5.32
N GLU A 37 -9.19 1.83 5.25
CA GLU A 37 -9.35 0.63 6.06
C GLU A 37 -8.07 0.38 6.85
N LEU A 38 -8.15 0.44 8.19
CA LEU A 38 -7.05 0.12 9.09
C LEU A 38 -7.00 -1.39 9.31
N HIS A 39 -5.89 -2.00 8.91
CA HIS A 39 -5.68 -3.43 9.13
C HIS A 39 -5.36 -3.74 10.59
N PRO A 40 -5.90 -4.84 11.15
CA PRO A 40 -5.61 -5.24 12.53
C PRO A 40 -4.16 -5.69 12.70
N GLY A 41 -3.60 -5.46 13.88
CA GLY A 41 -2.24 -5.85 14.23
C GLY A 41 -1.18 -4.84 13.86
N ALA A 42 0.06 -5.19 14.13
CA ALA A 42 1.22 -4.38 13.81
C ALA A 42 2.01 -4.99 12.64
N PHE A 43 2.62 -4.13 11.88
CA PHE A 43 3.46 -4.47 10.73
C PHE A 43 4.84 -3.84 10.92
N ALA A 44 5.84 -4.38 10.26
CA ALA A 44 7.18 -3.85 10.36
C ALA A 44 7.89 -3.80 9.01
N PHE A 45 8.69 -2.76 8.84
CA PHE A 45 9.69 -2.66 7.80
C PHE A 45 10.99 -3.24 8.34
N VAL A 46 11.63 -4.07 7.54
CA VAL A 46 12.93 -4.67 7.81
C VAL A 46 13.82 -4.51 6.58
N SER A 47 15.14 -4.43 6.79
CA SER A 47 16.13 -4.47 5.71
C SER A 47 16.93 -5.75 5.86
N LEU A 48 17.00 -6.52 4.80
CA LEU A 48 17.68 -7.81 4.74
C LEU A 48 18.79 -7.79 3.68
N PRO A 49 19.75 -8.70 3.75
CA PRO A 49 20.70 -8.91 2.65
C PRO A 49 19.98 -9.16 1.33
N ALA A 50 20.58 -8.75 0.20
CA ALA A 50 19.97 -8.86 -1.12
C ALA A 50 19.62 -10.30 -1.55
N ASP A 51 20.34 -11.29 -0.98
CA ASP A 51 20.19 -12.73 -1.20
C ASP A 51 19.37 -13.44 -0.11
N ALA A 52 18.71 -12.67 0.78
CA ALA A 52 17.90 -13.25 1.85
C ALA A 52 16.78 -14.14 1.28
N ASP A 53 16.59 -15.31 1.89
CA ASP A 53 15.49 -16.21 1.56
C ASP A 53 14.18 -15.73 2.18
N VAL A 54 13.33 -15.15 1.33
CA VAL A 54 12.03 -14.57 1.72
C VAL A 54 10.94 -15.17 0.84
N SER A 55 9.99 -15.86 1.48
CA SER A 55 8.79 -16.34 0.78
C SER A 55 7.80 -15.19 0.59
N LEU A 56 7.34 -14.97 -0.65
CA LEU A 56 6.32 -13.96 -0.95
C LEU A 56 4.99 -14.20 -0.25
N SER A 57 4.70 -15.43 0.16
CA SER A 57 3.49 -15.76 0.93
C SER A 57 3.53 -15.32 2.39
N GLU A 58 4.71 -14.98 2.93
CA GLU A 58 4.89 -14.55 4.32
C GLU A 58 4.96 -13.03 4.48
N VAL A 59 5.06 -12.29 3.37
CA VAL A 59 5.31 -10.85 3.39
C VAL A 59 4.23 -10.09 2.63
N ILE A 60 4.07 -8.82 2.95
CA ILE A 60 3.09 -7.94 2.31
C ILE A 60 3.69 -7.27 1.08
N ALA A 61 4.93 -6.79 1.22
CA ALA A 61 5.63 -6.12 0.14
C ALA A 61 7.14 -6.31 0.25
N THR A 62 7.81 -6.19 -0.89
CA THR A 62 9.28 -6.19 -0.97
C THR A 62 9.74 -5.10 -1.92
N PHE A 63 10.91 -4.52 -1.64
CA PHE A 63 11.57 -3.61 -2.54
C PHE A 63 13.06 -3.90 -2.61
N ARG A 64 13.60 -4.08 -3.83
CA ARG A 64 15.03 -4.30 -4.04
C ARG A 64 15.73 -2.95 -4.14
N GLU A 65 16.72 -2.78 -3.29
CA GLU A 65 17.57 -1.59 -3.25
C GLU A 65 19.03 -1.99 -3.47
N ALA A 66 19.90 -1.03 -3.73
CA ALA A 66 21.34 -1.30 -3.88
C ALA A 66 21.96 -1.86 -2.60
N GLU A 67 21.42 -1.46 -1.46
CA GLU A 67 21.87 -1.83 -0.11
C GLU A 67 21.34 -3.20 0.34
N GLY A 68 20.25 -3.70 -0.26
CA GLY A 68 19.64 -4.96 0.13
C GLY A 68 18.17 -5.10 -0.28
N LEU A 69 17.42 -5.88 0.52
CA LEU A 69 16.01 -6.15 0.31
C LEU A 69 15.18 -5.55 1.46
N THR A 70 14.42 -4.51 1.17
CA THR A 70 13.39 -4.02 2.09
C THR A 70 12.19 -4.96 2.04
N VAL A 71 11.69 -5.34 3.21
CA VAL A 71 10.53 -6.23 3.38
C VAL A 71 9.53 -5.57 4.33
N VAL A 72 8.24 -5.68 4.01
CA VAL A 72 7.14 -5.33 4.91
C VAL A 72 6.38 -6.61 5.23
N ALA A 73 6.23 -6.91 6.52
CA ALA A 73 5.52 -8.10 6.99
C ALA A 73 4.80 -7.82 8.31
N SER A 74 3.95 -8.76 8.73
CA SER A 74 3.35 -8.70 10.07
C SER A 74 4.43 -8.79 11.15
N GLU A 75 4.24 -8.12 12.28
CA GLU A 75 5.15 -8.16 13.42
C GLU A 75 5.38 -9.61 13.90
N GLU A 76 4.35 -10.45 13.83
CA GLU A 76 4.44 -11.88 14.15
C GLU A 76 5.44 -12.61 13.23
N THR A 77 5.35 -12.38 11.90
CA THR A 77 6.29 -12.98 10.94
C THR A 77 7.71 -12.48 11.18
N VAL A 78 7.87 -11.19 11.41
CA VAL A 78 9.19 -10.58 11.67
C VAL A 78 9.81 -11.17 12.94
N ALA A 79 9.04 -11.33 14.01
CA ALA A 79 9.50 -11.95 15.26
C ALA A 79 9.87 -13.43 15.07
N ARG A 80 9.04 -14.21 14.38
CA ARG A 80 9.29 -15.63 14.08
C ARG A 80 10.55 -15.83 13.25
N ARG A 81 10.82 -14.92 12.31
CA ARG A 81 11.99 -14.95 11.42
C ARG A 81 13.25 -14.35 12.06
N GLY A 82 13.11 -13.70 13.22
CA GLY A 82 14.22 -13.02 13.89
C GLY A 82 14.79 -11.84 13.11
N TRP A 83 13.95 -11.19 12.28
CA TRP A 83 14.38 -10.08 11.45
C TRP A 83 14.47 -8.77 12.28
N PRO A 84 15.48 -7.91 12.03
CA PRO A 84 15.61 -6.65 12.75
C PRO A 84 14.57 -5.64 12.28
N VAL A 85 13.76 -5.12 13.23
CA VAL A 85 12.75 -4.11 12.95
C VAL A 85 13.40 -2.74 12.75
N LEU A 86 13.15 -2.11 11.60
CA LEU A 86 13.52 -0.72 11.34
C LEU A 86 12.40 0.24 11.72
N PHE A 87 11.17 -0.11 11.41
CA PHE A 87 10.01 0.74 11.63
C PHE A 87 8.79 -0.12 11.92
N ARG A 88 8.13 0.14 13.06
CA ARG A 88 6.89 -0.50 13.46
C ARG A 88 5.70 0.32 12.98
N ALA A 89 4.81 -0.27 12.21
CA ALA A 89 3.78 0.44 11.47
C ALA A 89 2.36 -0.09 11.75
N ALA A 90 1.39 0.82 11.66
CA ALA A 90 0.01 0.49 11.31
C ALA A 90 -0.14 0.57 9.79
N TRP A 91 -0.94 -0.32 9.21
CA TRP A 91 -1.21 -0.40 7.78
C TRP A 91 -2.64 0.01 7.48
N ILE A 92 -2.80 1.00 6.60
CA ILE A 92 -4.10 1.47 6.10
C ILE A 92 -4.14 1.27 4.58
N THR A 93 -5.22 0.68 4.07
CA THR A 93 -5.49 0.60 2.64
C THR A 93 -6.56 1.61 2.26
N LEU A 94 -6.35 2.35 1.17
CA LEU A 94 -7.40 3.13 0.53
C LEU A 94 -8.07 2.25 -0.51
N THR A 95 -9.27 1.73 -0.20
CA THR A 95 -10.00 0.78 -1.05
C THR A 95 -10.74 1.49 -2.18
N VAL A 96 -10.04 2.26 -2.97
CA VAL A 96 -10.50 2.85 -4.23
C VAL A 96 -9.60 2.35 -5.35
N HIS A 97 -10.20 1.91 -6.45
CA HIS A 97 -9.42 1.49 -7.62
C HIS A 97 -8.96 2.74 -8.38
N SER A 98 -7.84 3.30 -7.95
CA SER A 98 -7.20 4.44 -8.62
C SER A 98 -6.33 3.96 -9.79
N ASP A 99 -6.30 4.75 -10.87
CA ASP A 99 -5.31 4.59 -11.92
C ASP A 99 -3.91 4.94 -11.34
N LEU A 100 -2.91 4.09 -11.61
CA LEU A 100 -1.52 4.39 -11.21
C LEU A 100 -0.98 5.69 -11.82
N ALA A 101 -1.58 6.15 -12.92
CA ALA A 101 -1.29 7.44 -13.54
C ALA A 101 -2.15 8.60 -12.99
N ALA A 102 -3.07 8.34 -12.04
CA ALA A 102 -3.90 9.39 -11.45
C ALA A 102 -3.05 10.39 -10.67
N VAL A 103 -3.33 11.68 -10.87
CA VAL A 103 -2.56 12.76 -10.25
C VAL A 103 -3.34 13.33 -9.06
N GLY A 104 -2.64 13.47 -7.92
CA GLY A 104 -3.11 14.26 -6.79
C GLY A 104 -3.61 13.47 -5.58
N LEU A 105 -4.02 12.21 -5.70
CA LEU A 105 -4.53 11.42 -4.58
C LEU A 105 -3.46 11.28 -3.47
N THR A 106 -2.26 10.83 -3.83
CA THR A 106 -1.13 10.71 -2.88
C THR A 106 -0.82 12.05 -2.21
N ALA A 107 -0.80 13.15 -2.97
CA ALA A 107 -0.53 14.48 -2.43
C ALA A 107 -1.64 14.92 -1.45
N ALA A 108 -2.89 14.60 -1.74
CA ALA A 108 -4.02 14.97 -0.88
C ALA A 108 -3.97 14.25 0.47
N PHE A 109 -3.81 12.93 0.48
CA PHE A 109 -3.77 12.20 1.75
C PHE A 109 -2.46 12.41 2.52
N ALA A 110 -1.32 12.56 1.84
CA ALA A 110 -0.06 12.90 2.50
C ALA A 110 -0.11 14.28 3.17
N ARG A 111 -0.78 15.26 2.55
CA ARG A 111 -1.02 16.57 3.17
C ARG A 111 -1.92 16.47 4.40
N ALA A 112 -3.00 15.68 4.33
CA ALA A 112 -3.91 15.50 5.46
C ALA A 112 -3.19 14.86 6.65
N LEU A 113 -2.40 13.80 6.42
CA LEU A 113 -1.61 13.16 7.47
C LEU A 113 -0.51 14.09 8.01
N GLY A 114 0.21 14.81 7.15
CA GLY A 114 1.21 15.80 7.55
C GLY A 114 0.63 16.93 8.39
N ALA A 115 -0.58 17.42 8.06
CA ALA A 115 -1.29 18.42 8.88
C ALA A 115 -1.67 17.88 10.26
N ALA A 116 -1.89 16.56 10.38
CA ALA A 116 -2.12 15.89 11.67
C ALA A 116 -0.80 15.57 12.42
N GLY A 117 0.36 15.91 11.85
CA GLY A 117 1.68 15.60 12.42
C GLY A 117 2.07 14.12 12.32
N ILE A 118 1.51 13.41 11.34
CA ILE A 118 1.73 11.96 11.15
C ILE A 118 2.59 11.75 9.90
N SER A 119 3.73 11.08 10.05
CA SER A 119 4.52 10.62 8.91
C SER A 119 3.82 9.46 8.20
N CYS A 120 3.95 9.39 6.87
CA CYS A 120 3.39 8.28 6.11
C CYS A 120 4.37 7.76 5.06
N ASN A 121 4.43 6.44 4.96
CA ASN A 121 5.14 5.74 3.90
C ASN A 121 4.08 5.12 2.98
N VAL A 122 4.21 5.34 1.67
CA VAL A 122 3.16 4.96 0.71
C VAL A 122 3.70 3.96 -0.28
N MET A 123 2.92 2.92 -0.51
CA MET A 123 3.14 1.94 -1.58
C MET A 123 1.90 1.91 -2.47
N ALA A 124 1.99 2.48 -3.66
CA ALA A 124 0.96 2.35 -4.68
C ALA A 124 1.03 0.95 -5.29
N ALA A 125 -0.05 0.19 -5.19
CA ALA A 125 -0.19 -1.11 -5.83
C ALA A 125 -1.17 -1.04 -7.01
N ALA A 126 -1.37 -2.14 -7.72
CA ALA A 126 -2.17 -2.17 -8.95
C ALA A 126 -3.64 -1.74 -8.75
N TYR A 127 -4.18 -1.89 -7.55
CA TYR A 127 -5.60 -1.63 -7.27
C TYR A 127 -5.81 -0.59 -6.18
N HIS A 128 -4.91 -0.48 -5.21
CA HIS A 128 -5.08 0.35 -4.02
C HIS A 128 -3.78 0.99 -3.60
N ASP A 129 -3.89 2.13 -2.93
CA ASP A 129 -2.78 2.73 -2.21
C ASP A 129 -2.72 2.17 -0.78
N HIS A 130 -1.52 1.78 -0.36
CA HIS A 130 -1.23 1.28 0.97
C HIS A 130 -0.38 2.30 1.73
N ILE A 131 -0.85 2.69 2.91
CA ILE A 131 -0.23 3.71 3.74
C ILE A 131 0.25 3.06 5.03
N PHE A 132 1.52 3.28 5.37
CA PHE A 132 2.11 2.82 6.62
C PHE A 132 2.50 4.04 7.45
N VAL A 133 1.93 4.12 8.65
CA VAL A 133 2.17 5.19 9.62
C VAL A 133 2.79 4.60 10.89
N PRO A 134 3.40 5.40 11.80
CA PRO A 134 3.82 4.88 13.10
C PRO A 134 2.67 4.12 13.77
N PHE A 135 2.94 2.97 14.36
CA PHE A 135 1.90 2.05 14.83
C PHE A 135 0.89 2.73 15.77
N ASP A 136 1.38 3.55 16.71
CA ASP A 136 0.55 4.22 17.70
C ASP A 136 -0.33 5.34 17.09
N ASP A 137 0.00 5.81 15.89
CA ASP A 137 -0.75 6.82 15.15
C ASP A 137 -1.84 6.23 14.24
N GLY A 138 -1.95 4.90 14.13
CA GLY A 138 -2.92 4.23 13.26
C GLY A 138 -4.35 4.77 13.36
N PRO A 139 -4.97 4.82 14.56
CA PRO A 139 -6.33 5.37 14.73
C PRO A 139 -6.44 6.84 14.34
N ARG A 140 -5.46 7.68 14.71
CA ARG A 140 -5.43 9.11 14.36
C ARG A 140 -5.28 9.32 12.84
N ALA A 141 -4.47 8.49 12.20
CA ALA A 141 -4.31 8.51 10.74
C ALA A 141 -5.60 8.12 10.02
N LEU A 142 -6.30 7.07 10.50
CA LEU A 142 -7.61 6.69 9.99
C LEU A 142 -8.60 7.85 10.08
N ASP A 143 -8.69 8.50 11.24
CA ASP A 143 -9.58 9.66 11.47
C ASP A 143 -9.28 10.80 10.49
N ALA A 144 -7.99 11.12 10.26
CA ALA A 144 -7.59 12.18 9.34
C ALA A 144 -7.98 11.84 7.88
N LEU A 145 -7.85 10.59 7.46
CA LEU A 145 -8.23 10.13 6.12
C LEU A 145 -9.75 10.10 5.92
N VAL A 146 -10.51 9.67 6.93
CA VAL A 146 -11.98 9.73 6.93
C VAL A 146 -12.47 11.17 6.89
N ALA A 147 -11.81 12.10 7.61
CA ALA A 147 -12.13 13.52 7.53
C ALA A 147 -11.89 14.07 6.12
N LEU A 148 -10.77 13.73 5.49
CA LEU A 148 -10.47 14.12 4.10
C LEU A 148 -11.57 13.66 3.11
N GLN A 149 -12.00 12.39 3.21
CA GLN A 149 -13.09 11.85 2.40
C GLN A 149 -14.40 12.63 2.63
N ARG A 150 -14.77 12.84 3.90
CA ARG A 150 -16.00 13.53 4.27
C ARG A 150 -16.02 14.98 3.77
N ASP A 151 -14.88 15.68 3.82
CA ASP A 151 -14.77 17.05 3.33
C ASP A 151 -14.91 17.09 1.79
N ALA A 152 -14.35 16.12 1.07
CA ALA A 152 -14.55 15.98 -0.37
C ALA A 152 -16.00 15.66 -0.78
N MET A 153 -16.80 15.05 0.10
CA MET A 153 -18.23 14.83 -0.14
C MET A 153 -19.10 16.07 0.03
N ARG A 154 -18.61 17.11 0.73
CA ARG A 154 -19.34 18.35 1.02
C ARG A 154 -19.09 19.49 0.01
N GLY A 155 -17.98 19.42 -0.72
CA GLY A 155 -17.58 20.37 -1.75
C GLY A 155 -18.05 19.96 -3.13
#